data_91c1271bf51835e19486ef887b237f80
#
_entry.id   91c1271bf51835e19486ef887b237f80
#
_cell.length_a   1.000
_cell.length_b   1.000
_cell.length_c   1.000
_cell.angle_alpha   90.00
_cell.angle_beta   90.00
_cell.angle_gamma   90.00
#
_symmetry.space_group_name_H-M   'P 1'
#
loop_
_entity.id
_entity.type
_entity.pdbx_description
1 polymer ?
#
loop_
_entity_poly.entity_id
_entity_poly.type
_entity_poly.pdbx_seq_one_letter_code
_entity_poly.pdbx_strand_id
1 'polypeptide(L)'
;MKTKDEEVTKLSNIRDELENEVQELTAALFEEANKMVGEANIKAMASERSLEEASMKIEGLETEVAALKDMVLTSTPSKPNRHLHPQLDKKSKKSLASALDLNQSDMMDKTEEKLVDPVVHKEYMIWKKSPTLSKENSVFLQRLYIQDVQPCMTFPNLDLTAKVMKAVETNSLSMSPIVFPKEGSGELPNHCALFETPLVCHFKVTLEDNTQMEISQLARNRIAATCECLNYLRYIVEGLVKAHHNEVYWEIMKRRKKMSLAKLGYSPDEED
;
A
#
# COMPACT_ATOMS: atom_id res chain seq x y z
N MET A 1 -48.20 -36.06 -35.99
CA MET A 1 -46.89 -36.66 -35.92
C MET A 1 -45.82 -35.83 -36.63
N LYS A 2 -46.00 -35.38 -37.86
CA LYS A 2 -44.99 -34.59 -38.59
C LYS A 2 -44.45 -33.32 -37.86
N THR A 3 -45.28 -32.57 -37.12
CA THR A 3 -44.88 -31.36 -36.41
C THR A 3 -43.97 -31.61 -35.19
N LYS A 4 -44.12 -32.77 -34.52
CA LYS A 4 -43.24 -33.13 -33.38
C LYS A 4 -41.88 -33.61 -33.87
N ASP A 5 -41.80 -34.28 -35.01
CA ASP A 5 -40.53 -34.71 -35.56
C ASP A 5 -39.69 -33.52 -36.09
N GLU A 6 -40.36 -32.48 -36.64
CA GLU A 6 -39.71 -31.23 -37.05
C GLU A 6 -39.21 -30.42 -35.84
N GLU A 7 -39.91 -30.46 -34.72
CA GLU A 7 -39.52 -29.81 -33.49
C GLU A 7 -38.32 -30.49 -32.82
N VAL A 8 -38.28 -31.83 -32.80
CA VAL A 8 -37.16 -32.62 -32.32
C VAL A 8 -35.91 -32.39 -33.16
N THR A 9 -36.02 -32.31 -34.46
CA THR A 9 -34.87 -31.99 -35.36
C THR A 9 -34.34 -30.62 -35.16
N LYS A 10 -35.17 -29.61 -34.96
CA LYS A 10 -34.77 -28.23 -34.64
C LYS A 10 -34.04 -28.16 -33.30
N LEU A 11 -34.58 -28.80 -32.26
CA LEU A 11 -33.93 -28.84 -30.93
C LEU A 11 -32.60 -29.58 -30.97
N SER A 12 -32.47 -30.65 -31.75
CA SER A 12 -31.20 -31.33 -31.92
C SER A 12 -30.14 -30.46 -32.59
N ASN A 13 -30.53 -29.73 -33.66
CA ASN A 13 -29.61 -28.81 -34.32
C ASN A 13 -29.14 -27.69 -33.40
N ILE A 14 -30.06 -27.07 -32.65
CA ILE A 14 -29.71 -26.03 -31.65
C ILE A 14 -28.79 -26.60 -30.57
N ARG A 15 -29.03 -27.82 -30.10
CA ARG A 15 -28.13 -28.48 -29.11
C ARG A 15 -26.75 -28.65 -29.70
N ASP A 16 -26.63 -29.15 -30.93
CA ASP A 16 -25.35 -29.41 -31.58
C ASP A 16 -24.58 -28.11 -31.87
N GLU A 17 -25.30 -27.00 -32.23
CA GLU A 17 -24.71 -25.67 -32.35
C GLU A 17 -24.18 -25.16 -30.98
N LEU A 18 -24.95 -25.26 -29.90
CA LEU A 18 -24.55 -24.85 -28.57
C LEU A 18 -23.36 -25.68 -28.05
N GLU A 19 -23.35 -26.99 -28.34
CA GLU A 19 -22.24 -27.86 -27.94
C GLU A 19 -20.94 -27.47 -28.66
N ASN A 20 -21.00 -27.10 -29.93
CA ASN A 20 -19.85 -26.58 -30.68
C ASN A 20 -19.39 -25.21 -30.13
N GLU A 21 -20.29 -24.28 -29.85
CA GLU A 21 -19.94 -22.98 -29.25
C GLU A 21 -19.29 -23.15 -27.88
N VAL A 22 -19.80 -24.04 -27.03
CA VAL A 22 -19.18 -24.35 -25.72
C VAL A 22 -17.79 -24.94 -25.89
N GLN A 23 -17.57 -25.82 -26.86
CA GLN A 23 -16.26 -26.38 -27.14
C GLN A 23 -15.28 -25.32 -27.62
N GLU A 24 -15.68 -24.44 -28.54
CA GLU A 24 -14.84 -23.35 -29.03
C GLU A 24 -14.47 -22.36 -27.90
N LEU A 25 -15.46 -21.95 -27.10
CA LEU A 25 -15.23 -21.07 -25.96
C LEU A 25 -14.31 -21.69 -24.91
N THR A 26 -14.49 -22.99 -24.65
CA THR A 26 -13.64 -23.72 -23.71
C THR A 26 -12.20 -23.82 -24.22
N ALA A 27 -12.02 -24.11 -25.50
CA ALA A 27 -10.69 -24.15 -26.12
C ALA A 27 -9.99 -22.79 -26.08
N ALA A 28 -10.70 -21.71 -26.41
CA ALA A 28 -10.19 -20.34 -26.35
C ALA A 28 -9.81 -19.93 -24.91
N LEU A 29 -10.63 -20.28 -23.92
CA LEU A 29 -10.34 -20.05 -22.51
C LEU A 29 -9.07 -20.79 -22.04
N PHE A 30 -8.90 -22.05 -22.42
CA PHE A 30 -7.69 -22.81 -22.08
C PHE A 30 -6.44 -22.24 -22.77
N GLU A 31 -6.55 -21.80 -24.01
CA GLU A 31 -5.44 -21.17 -24.73
C GLU A 31 -5.00 -19.89 -24.05
N GLU A 32 -5.95 -19.00 -23.71
CA GLU A 32 -5.62 -17.75 -23.00
C GLU A 32 -5.10 -17.98 -21.58
N ALA A 33 -5.66 -18.96 -20.86
CA ALA A 33 -5.15 -19.35 -19.54
C ALA A 33 -3.71 -19.87 -19.61
N ASN A 34 -3.40 -20.73 -20.59
CA ASN A 34 -2.05 -21.25 -20.78
C ASN A 34 -1.07 -20.14 -21.16
N LYS A 35 -1.48 -19.20 -21.99
CA LYS A 35 -0.69 -18.02 -22.36
C LYS A 35 -0.39 -17.17 -21.12
N MET A 36 -1.40 -16.84 -20.30
CA MET A 36 -1.21 -16.07 -19.07
C MET A 36 -0.27 -16.78 -18.08
N VAL A 37 -0.41 -18.09 -17.92
CA VAL A 37 0.49 -18.89 -17.07
C VAL A 37 1.90 -18.87 -17.61
N GLY A 38 2.07 -18.99 -18.93
CA GLY A 38 3.38 -18.91 -19.59
C GLY A 38 4.05 -17.56 -19.38
N GLU A 39 3.32 -16.48 -19.58
CA GLU A 39 3.82 -15.11 -19.34
C GLU A 39 4.16 -14.86 -17.85
N ALA A 40 3.32 -15.35 -16.94
CA ALA A 40 3.58 -15.27 -15.50
C ALA A 40 4.84 -16.04 -15.09
N ASN A 41 5.05 -17.22 -15.62
CA ASN A 41 6.24 -18.03 -15.36
C ASN A 41 7.52 -17.36 -15.90
N ILE A 42 7.49 -16.81 -17.13
CA ILE A 42 8.62 -16.05 -17.70
C ILE A 42 8.97 -14.86 -16.80
N LYS A 43 7.96 -14.11 -16.34
CA LYS A 43 8.14 -12.98 -15.45
C LYS A 43 8.69 -13.40 -14.08
N ALA A 44 8.21 -14.52 -13.54
CA ALA A 44 8.71 -15.08 -12.29
C ALA A 44 10.19 -15.47 -12.41
N MET A 45 10.56 -16.20 -13.44
CA MET A 45 11.96 -16.59 -13.68
C MET A 45 12.87 -15.37 -13.90
N ALA A 46 12.41 -14.34 -14.60
CA ALA A 46 13.17 -13.10 -14.77
C ALA A 46 13.40 -12.36 -13.45
N SER A 47 12.38 -12.30 -12.58
CA SER A 47 12.51 -11.67 -11.26
C SER A 47 13.39 -12.48 -10.30
N GLU A 48 13.33 -13.81 -10.35
CA GLU A 48 14.22 -14.70 -9.56
C GLU A 48 15.68 -14.49 -9.97
N ARG A 49 15.97 -14.45 -11.27
CA ARG A 49 17.34 -14.16 -11.75
C ARG A 49 17.84 -12.79 -11.32
N SER A 50 16.99 -11.77 -11.41
CA SER A 50 17.36 -10.42 -10.96
C SER A 50 17.63 -10.36 -9.44
N LEU A 51 16.89 -11.13 -8.66
CA LEU A 51 17.09 -11.26 -7.21
C LEU A 51 18.41 -11.97 -6.89
N GLU A 52 18.75 -13.04 -7.62
CA GLU A 52 20.02 -13.76 -7.47
C GLU A 52 21.22 -12.88 -7.84
N GLU A 53 21.13 -12.12 -8.93
CA GLU A 53 22.15 -11.16 -9.34
C GLU A 53 22.33 -10.05 -8.29
N ALA A 54 21.24 -9.52 -7.73
CA ALA A 54 21.29 -8.53 -6.66
C ALA A 54 21.91 -9.09 -5.37
N SER A 55 21.59 -10.33 -5.02
CA SER A 55 22.16 -11.02 -3.86
C SER A 55 23.67 -11.20 -3.98
N MET A 56 24.16 -11.67 -5.14
CA MET A 56 25.59 -11.79 -5.40
C MET A 56 26.31 -10.43 -5.35
N LYS A 57 25.66 -9.37 -5.85
CA LYS A 57 26.22 -8.04 -5.78
C LYS A 57 26.33 -7.49 -4.36
N ILE A 58 25.34 -7.78 -3.51
CA ILE A 58 25.37 -7.42 -2.09
C ILE A 58 26.52 -8.13 -1.39
N GLU A 59 26.69 -9.44 -1.57
CA GLU A 59 27.77 -10.23 -0.99
C GLU A 59 29.15 -9.70 -1.43
N GLY A 60 29.29 -9.35 -2.72
CA GLY A 60 30.50 -8.73 -3.25
C GLY A 60 30.81 -7.38 -2.58
N LEU A 61 29.82 -6.51 -2.44
CA LEU A 61 29.97 -5.22 -1.77
C LEU A 61 30.26 -5.36 -0.28
N GLU A 62 29.67 -6.32 0.41
CA GLU A 62 29.95 -6.59 1.83
C GLU A 62 31.40 -7.03 2.04
N THR A 63 31.93 -7.90 1.18
CA THR A 63 33.34 -8.32 1.23
C THR A 63 34.27 -7.15 0.94
N GLU A 64 33.94 -6.28 0.00
CA GLU A 64 34.73 -5.08 -0.32
C GLU A 64 34.74 -4.08 0.84
N VAL A 65 33.59 -3.84 1.47
CA VAL A 65 33.46 -2.99 2.66
C VAL A 65 34.26 -3.57 3.84
N ALA A 66 34.25 -4.89 4.03
CA ALA A 66 35.06 -5.54 5.07
C ALA A 66 36.55 -5.33 4.79
N ALA A 67 37.02 -5.54 3.57
CA ALA A 67 38.41 -5.33 3.18
C ALA A 67 38.84 -3.87 3.34
N LEU A 68 37.99 -2.91 2.95
CA LEU A 68 38.27 -1.49 3.13
C LEU A 68 38.34 -1.09 4.62
N LYS A 69 37.46 -1.64 5.46
CA LYS A 69 37.51 -1.42 6.92
C LYS A 69 38.82 -1.94 7.51
N ASP A 70 39.22 -3.13 7.14
CA ASP A 70 40.48 -3.70 7.61
C ASP A 70 41.71 -2.88 7.16
N MET A 71 41.69 -2.39 5.92
CA MET A 71 42.73 -1.51 5.38
C MET A 71 42.78 -0.18 6.16
N VAL A 72 41.65 0.42 6.48
CA VAL A 72 41.58 1.65 7.28
C VAL A 72 42.09 1.41 8.71
N LEU A 73 41.71 0.28 9.34
CA LEU A 73 42.16 -0.06 10.70
C LEU A 73 43.63 -0.36 10.77
N THR A 74 44.21 -0.99 9.73
CA THR A 74 45.65 -1.33 9.70
C THR A 74 46.54 -0.19 9.25
N SER A 75 46.04 0.73 8.42
CA SER A 75 46.83 1.86 7.89
C SER A 75 46.73 3.15 8.70
N THR A 76 45.76 3.28 9.63
CA THR A 76 45.68 4.44 10.53
C THR A 76 46.40 4.20 11.83
N PRO A 77 47.43 5.01 12.16
CA PRO A 77 48.10 4.92 13.47
C PRO A 77 47.09 5.24 14.58
N SER A 78 47.12 4.47 15.65
CA SER A 78 46.23 4.59 16.81
C SER A 78 46.24 5.98 17.50
N LYS A 79 47.22 6.81 17.19
CA LYS A 79 47.33 8.23 17.63
C LYS A 79 47.80 9.07 16.45
N PRO A 80 46.90 9.69 15.66
CA PRO A 80 47.31 10.57 14.58
C PRO A 80 48.07 11.77 15.10
N ASN A 81 49.27 12.01 14.56
CA ASN A 81 50.09 13.14 14.92
C ASN A 81 49.41 14.42 14.35
N ARG A 82 48.87 15.26 15.24
CA ARG A 82 48.11 16.47 14.90
C ARG A 82 48.87 17.46 14.02
N HIS A 83 50.20 17.42 14.02
CA HIS A 83 51.06 18.32 13.25
C HIS A 83 51.29 17.86 11.79
N LEU A 84 50.96 16.60 11.48
CA LEU A 84 51.13 16.03 10.13
C LEU A 84 49.85 15.95 9.30
N HIS A 85 48.67 16.24 9.90
CA HIS A 85 47.40 16.21 9.21
C HIS A 85 46.74 17.61 9.22
N PRO A 86 46.89 18.41 8.16
CA PRO A 86 46.32 19.76 8.03
C PRO A 86 44.77 19.76 8.08
N GLN A 87 44.14 18.59 7.94
CA GLN A 87 42.66 18.43 7.97
C GLN A 87 42.03 18.46 9.38
N LEU A 88 42.86 18.47 10.44
CA LEU A 88 42.36 18.56 11.83
C LEU A 88 42.25 20.00 12.34
N ASP A 89 42.66 20.99 11.57
CA ASP A 89 42.47 22.40 11.92
C ASP A 89 40.99 22.80 11.71
N LYS A 90 40.38 23.27 12.78
CA LYS A 90 38.95 23.68 12.84
C LYS A 90 38.54 24.81 11.86
N LYS A 91 39.44 25.31 11.03
CA LYS A 91 39.18 26.38 10.05
C LYS A 91 38.86 25.91 8.64
N SER A 92 38.97 24.61 8.32
CA SER A 92 38.80 24.10 6.96
C SER A 92 37.45 23.36 6.72
N LYS A 93 36.43 23.66 7.51
CA LYS A 93 35.08 23.10 7.23
C LYS A 93 34.39 23.63 5.98
N LYS A 94 35.03 24.57 5.23
CA LYS A 94 34.45 25.14 4.01
C LYS A 94 34.98 24.59 2.69
N SER A 95 36.01 23.73 2.69
CA SER A 95 36.61 23.27 1.43
C SER A 95 36.36 21.82 1.03
N LEU A 96 35.74 21.02 1.91
CA LEU A 96 35.38 19.64 1.55
C LEU A 96 34.03 19.51 0.83
N ALA A 97 33.19 20.55 0.88
CA ALA A 97 31.94 20.57 0.14
C ALA A 97 32.11 20.87 -1.37
N SER A 98 33.29 21.40 -1.78
CA SER A 98 33.49 21.77 -3.19
C SER A 98 34.35 20.79 -3.99
N ALA A 99 34.86 19.72 -3.38
CA ALA A 99 35.68 18.72 -4.09
C ALA A 99 34.90 17.42 -4.44
N LEU A 100 33.62 17.34 -4.06
CA LEU A 100 32.73 16.25 -4.46
C LEU A 100 31.73 16.64 -5.56
N ASP A 101 31.95 17.81 -6.16
CA ASP A 101 31.08 18.37 -7.21
C ASP A 101 31.72 18.16 -8.61
N LEU A 102 32.02 16.91 -8.93
CA LEU A 102 32.35 16.53 -10.31
C LEU A 102 31.56 15.29 -10.70
N ASN A 103 30.57 15.53 -11.57
CA ASN A 103 29.76 14.57 -12.33
C ASN A 103 28.54 13.98 -11.65
N GLN A 104 27.56 14.83 -11.35
CA GLN A 104 26.16 14.41 -11.33
C GLN A 104 25.24 15.49 -11.92
N SER A 105 25.45 15.82 -13.18
CA SER A 105 24.40 16.38 -14.03
C SER A 105 23.90 15.22 -14.88
N ASP A 106 22.82 14.63 -14.45
CA ASP A 106 21.77 13.93 -15.20
C ASP A 106 21.27 12.75 -14.38
N MET A 107 20.44 13.06 -13.44
CA MET A 107 19.30 12.29 -12.90
C MET A 107 18.89 12.93 -11.57
N MET A 108 18.29 14.12 -11.64
CA MET A 108 17.53 14.64 -10.51
C MET A 108 16.19 13.92 -10.45
N ASP A 109 16.21 12.65 -10.03
CA ASP A 109 15.11 12.11 -9.27
C ASP A 109 15.28 12.70 -7.86
N LYS A 110 14.35 13.58 -7.47
CA LYS A 110 14.26 14.14 -6.12
C LYS A 110 13.86 13.02 -5.16
N THR A 111 14.77 12.14 -4.85
CA THR A 111 14.66 11.29 -3.65
C THR A 111 14.84 12.24 -2.47
N GLU A 112 13.74 12.76 -1.94
CA GLU A 112 13.72 13.37 -0.62
C GLU A 112 14.44 12.38 0.32
N GLU A 113 15.53 12.80 0.97
CA GLU A 113 16.20 12.00 1.98
C GLU A 113 15.17 11.73 3.09
N LYS A 114 14.59 10.55 3.06
CA LYS A 114 13.58 10.11 4.02
C LYS A 114 14.27 9.87 5.37
N LEU A 115 14.21 10.87 6.23
CA LEU A 115 14.73 10.76 7.60
C LEU A 115 13.82 9.84 8.41
N VAL A 116 14.43 8.82 9.00
CA VAL A 116 13.75 7.82 9.83
C VAL A 116 13.72 8.28 11.29
N ASP A 117 12.53 8.33 11.91
CA ASP A 117 12.42 8.47 13.35
C ASP A 117 12.93 7.18 14.03
N PRO A 118 14.02 7.25 14.80
CA PRO A 118 14.64 6.06 15.39
C PRO A 118 13.75 5.35 16.42
N VAL A 119 12.86 6.08 17.09
CA VAL A 119 11.93 5.54 18.08
C VAL A 119 10.85 4.71 17.40
N VAL A 120 10.18 5.32 16.44
CA VAL A 120 9.10 4.66 15.66
C VAL A 120 9.64 3.46 14.89
N HIS A 121 10.81 3.60 14.28
CA HIS A 121 11.45 2.50 13.56
C HIS A 121 11.81 1.32 14.47
N LYS A 122 12.34 1.59 15.67
CA LYS A 122 12.63 0.53 16.66
C LYS A 122 11.36 -0.20 17.08
N GLU A 123 10.28 0.51 17.35
CA GLU A 123 8.98 -0.08 17.69
C GLU A 123 8.44 -0.94 16.55
N TYR A 124 8.54 -0.45 15.32
CA TYR A 124 8.19 -1.20 14.11
C TYR A 124 9.01 -2.49 13.97
N MET A 125 10.32 -2.43 14.15
CA MET A 125 11.20 -3.60 14.05
C MET A 125 10.87 -4.68 15.09
N ILE A 126 10.45 -4.27 16.29
CA ILE A 126 9.98 -5.20 17.32
C ILE A 126 8.66 -5.86 16.88
N TRP A 127 7.70 -5.06 16.41
CA TRP A 127 6.43 -5.55 15.91
C TRP A 127 6.60 -6.48 14.70
N LYS A 128 7.49 -6.15 13.77
CA LYS A 128 7.70 -6.92 12.54
C LYS A 128 8.25 -8.32 12.78
N LYS A 129 8.94 -8.57 13.90
CA LYS A 129 9.43 -9.91 14.27
C LYS A 129 8.30 -10.87 14.65
N SER A 130 7.23 -10.37 15.23
CA SER A 130 6.02 -11.13 15.58
C SER A 130 4.80 -10.25 15.32
N PRO A 131 4.39 -10.12 14.03
CA PRO A 131 3.34 -9.21 13.66
C PRO A 131 2.00 -9.67 14.22
N THR A 132 1.26 -8.74 14.82
CA THR A 132 -0.06 -8.96 15.40
C THR A 132 -0.95 -7.76 15.10
N LEU A 133 -2.28 -7.96 15.07
CA LEU A 133 -3.25 -6.86 14.97
C LEU A 133 -3.74 -6.39 16.35
N SER A 134 -3.33 -7.07 17.42
CA SER A 134 -3.72 -6.68 18.80
C SER A 134 -2.99 -5.39 19.19
N LYS A 135 -3.78 -4.35 19.46
CA LYS A 135 -3.29 -3.05 19.95
C LYS A 135 -2.60 -3.18 21.31
N GLU A 136 -3.08 -4.11 22.14
CA GLU A 136 -2.61 -4.29 23.53
C GLU A 136 -1.20 -4.88 23.57
N ASN A 137 -0.84 -5.65 22.55
CA ASN A 137 0.42 -6.40 22.51
C ASN A 137 1.54 -5.69 21.73
N SER A 138 1.30 -4.49 21.20
CA SER A 138 2.27 -3.79 20.36
C SER A 138 2.26 -2.29 20.57
N VAL A 139 3.40 -1.77 21.06
CA VAL A 139 3.62 -0.32 21.22
C VAL A 139 3.53 0.41 19.89
N PHE A 140 4.03 -0.20 18.81
CA PHE A 140 3.93 0.35 17.45
C PHE A 140 2.48 0.55 17.02
N LEU A 141 1.62 -0.46 17.21
CA LEU A 141 0.21 -0.35 16.88
C LEU A 141 -0.54 0.63 17.79
N GLN A 142 -0.25 0.65 19.08
CA GLN A 142 -0.83 1.64 20.00
C GLN A 142 -0.53 3.06 19.52
N ARG A 143 0.73 3.34 19.16
CA ARG A 143 1.13 4.63 18.61
C ARG A 143 0.36 4.97 17.33
N LEU A 144 0.28 4.04 16.37
CA LEU A 144 -0.45 4.21 15.12
C LEU A 144 -1.93 4.50 15.37
N TYR A 145 -2.55 3.78 16.29
CA TYR A 145 -3.95 4.03 16.63
C TYR A 145 -4.17 5.39 17.28
N ILE A 146 -3.36 5.77 18.25
CA ILE A 146 -3.50 7.04 18.98
C ILE A 146 -3.19 8.24 18.08
N GLN A 147 -2.13 8.14 17.27
CA GLN A 147 -1.66 9.28 16.48
C GLN A 147 -2.40 9.46 15.16
N ASP A 148 -2.83 8.38 14.51
CA ASP A 148 -3.35 8.44 13.15
C ASP A 148 -4.79 7.92 13.03
N VAL A 149 -5.06 6.68 13.47
CA VAL A 149 -6.36 6.03 13.27
C VAL A 149 -7.47 6.73 14.04
N GLN A 150 -7.33 6.90 15.35
CA GLN A 150 -8.34 7.55 16.18
C GLN A 150 -8.62 8.98 15.69
N PRO A 151 -7.61 9.87 15.50
CA PRO A 151 -7.86 11.20 15.01
C PRO A 151 -8.48 11.25 13.62
N CYS A 152 -8.16 10.29 12.74
CA CYS A 152 -8.75 10.19 11.42
C CYS A 152 -10.21 9.75 11.47
N MET A 153 -10.55 8.85 12.38
CA MET A 153 -11.89 8.26 12.52
C MET A 153 -12.78 8.95 13.54
N THR A 154 -12.38 10.09 14.11
CA THR A 154 -13.21 10.87 15.04
C THR A 154 -14.19 11.74 14.27
N PHE A 155 -15.49 11.46 14.39
CA PHE A 155 -16.59 12.24 13.80
C PHE A 155 -17.51 12.75 14.90
N PRO A 156 -18.33 13.81 14.65
CA PRO A 156 -19.29 14.36 15.59
C PRO A 156 -20.33 13.33 16.10
N ASN A 157 -20.82 12.47 15.19
CA ASN A 157 -21.73 11.39 15.57
C ASN A 157 -20.96 10.23 16.21
N LEU A 158 -20.92 10.18 17.53
CA LEU A 158 -20.14 9.21 18.30
C LEU A 158 -20.64 7.77 18.15
N ASP A 159 -21.95 7.58 18.10
CA ASP A 159 -22.56 6.24 18.00
C ASP A 159 -22.23 5.60 16.63
N LEU A 160 -22.42 6.34 15.57
CA LEU A 160 -22.04 5.88 14.22
C LEU A 160 -20.55 5.73 14.06
N THR A 161 -19.76 6.62 14.65
CA THR A 161 -18.29 6.53 14.67
C THR A 161 -17.82 5.20 15.27
N ALA A 162 -18.39 4.80 16.41
CA ALA A 162 -18.02 3.54 17.05
C ALA A 162 -18.38 2.32 16.17
N LYS A 163 -19.55 2.33 15.54
CA LYS A 163 -19.99 1.26 14.63
C LYS A 163 -19.09 1.17 13.38
N VAL A 164 -18.80 2.30 12.75
CA VAL A 164 -17.91 2.37 11.57
C VAL A 164 -16.51 1.92 11.93
N MET A 165 -15.98 2.36 13.07
CA MET A 165 -14.66 1.96 13.53
C MET A 165 -14.57 0.45 13.73
N LYS A 166 -15.56 -0.15 14.38
CA LYS A 166 -15.64 -1.61 14.53
C LYS A 166 -15.69 -2.32 13.18
N ALA A 167 -16.51 -1.84 12.24
CA ALA A 167 -16.63 -2.42 10.91
C ALA A 167 -15.33 -2.32 10.10
N VAL A 168 -14.56 -1.23 10.27
CA VAL A 168 -13.23 -1.08 9.68
C VAL A 168 -12.22 -2.06 10.30
N GLU A 169 -12.25 -2.23 11.62
CA GLU A 169 -11.40 -3.20 12.33
C GLU A 169 -11.69 -4.65 11.96
N THR A 170 -12.96 -4.99 11.73
CA THR A 170 -13.37 -6.34 11.31
C THR A 170 -13.35 -6.55 9.80
N ASN A 171 -13.07 -5.50 9.01
CA ASN A 171 -13.13 -5.52 7.56
C ASN A 171 -14.51 -5.90 6.99
N SER A 172 -15.58 -5.53 7.67
CA SER A 172 -16.97 -5.84 7.29
C SER A 172 -17.70 -4.64 6.65
N LEU A 173 -17.00 -3.52 6.42
CA LEU A 173 -17.57 -2.30 5.87
C LEU A 173 -17.56 -2.33 4.35
N SER A 174 -18.69 -1.99 3.73
CA SER A 174 -18.80 -1.78 2.28
C SER A 174 -19.13 -0.33 1.97
N MET A 175 -18.46 0.23 0.95
CA MET A 175 -18.74 1.58 0.45
C MET A 175 -19.07 1.54 -1.04
N SER A 176 -20.11 2.24 -1.43
CA SER A 176 -20.53 2.35 -2.83
C SER A 176 -20.88 3.80 -3.19
N PRO A 177 -20.63 4.24 -4.44
CA PRO A 177 -21.12 5.53 -4.90
C PRO A 177 -22.65 5.52 -4.98
N ILE A 178 -23.26 6.68 -4.74
CA ILE A 178 -24.71 6.88 -4.96
C ILE A 178 -24.91 7.08 -6.45
N VAL A 179 -25.55 6.10 -7.09
CA VAL A 179 -25.86 6.15 -8.53
C VAL A 179 -27.29 6.65 -8.72
N PHE A 180 -27.46 7.71 -9.50
CA PHE A 180 -28.79 8.19 -9.90
C PHE A 180 -29.25 7.50 -11.17
N PRO A 181 -30.52 7.10 -11.25
CA PRO A 181 -31.11 6.73 -12.53
C PRO A 181 -31.07 7.94 -13.48
N LYS A 182 -30.73 7.71 -14.74
CA LYS A 182 -30.49 8.74 -15.79
C LYS A 182 -31.68 9.65 -16.10
N GLU A 183 -32.85 9.41 -15.56
CA GLU A 183 -34.08 10.16 -15.83
C GLU A 183 -34.80 10.48 -14.51
N GLY A 184 -34.60 11.69 -14.04
CA GLY A 184 -35.36 12.22 -12.90
C GLY A 184 -34.50 13.03 -11.94
N SER A 185 -34.98 14.17 -11.55
CA SER A 185 -34.42 15.12 -10.62
C SER A 185 -34.21 14.51 -9.21
N GLY A 186 -33.26 13.63 -9.05
CA GLY A 186 -32.78 13.19 -7.75
C GLY A 186 -31.70 14.17 -7.27
N GLU A 187 -32.01 15.00 -6.29
CA GLU A 187 -30.97 15.77 -5.59
C GLU A 187 -30.13 14.83 -4.75
N LEU A 188 -28.81 15.09 -4.71
CA LEU A 188 -27.90 14.39 -3.81
C LEU A 188 -28.32 14.59 -2.37
N PRO A 189 -28.28 13.55 -1.49
CA PRO A 189 -28.52 13.74 -0.08
C PRO A 189 -27.59 14.81 0.47
N ASN A 190 -28.17 15.75 1.18
CA ASN A 190 -27.49 16.96 1.66
C ASN A 190 -27.12 16.87 3.14
N HIS A 191 -27.14 15.68 3.75
CA HIS A 191 -26.86 15.49 5.17
C HIS A 191 -25.94 14.31 5.38
N CYS A 192 -24.70 14.59 5.81
CA CYS A 192 -23.73 13.54 6.12
C CYS A 192 -24.01 12.94 7.50
N ALA A 193 -24.30 11.64 7.56
CA ALA A 193 -24.64 10.95 8.80
C ALA A 193 -23.54 11.00 9.87
N LEU A 194 -22.26 11.02 9.46
CA LEU A 194 -21.12 11.04 10.38
C LEU A 194 -20.79 12.45 10.90
N PHE A 195 -20.91 13.48 10.04
CA PHE A 195 -20.60 14.85 10.41
C PHE A 195 -21.80 15.60 11.02
N GLU A 196 -23.02 15.06 10.88
CA GLU A 196 -24.26 15.71 11.29
C GLU A 196 -24.44 17.14 10.76
N THR A 197 -23.83 17.41 9.60
CA THR A 197 -23.84 18.72 8.96
C THR A 197 -24.37 18.63 7.53
N PRO A 198 -24.92 19.71 6.97
CA PRO A 198 -25.37 19.76 5.59
C PRO A 198 -24.16 19.69 4.64
N LEU A 199 -23.77 18.49 4.27
CA LEU A 199 -22.72 18.17 3.30
C LEU A 199 -23.28 17.27 2.22
N VAL A 200 -22.97 17.57 0.97
CA VAL A 200 -23.40 16.74 -0.16
C VAL A 200 -22.79 15.34 -0.04
N CYS A 201 -23.64 14.31 -0.11
CA CYS A 201 -23.24 12.93 0.06
C CYS A 201 -23.19 12.23 -1.30
N HIS A 202 -22.01 11.76 -1.67
CA HIS A 202 -21.78 11.03 -2.92
C HIS A 202 -21.64 9.52 -2.69
N PHE A 203 -21.55 9.09 -1.45
CA PHE A 203 -21.28 7.71 -1.10
C PHE A 203 -22.26 7.19 -0.05
N LYS A 204 -22.48 5.89 -0.11
CA LYS A 204 -23.26 5.11 0.84
C LYS A 204 -22.37 4.09 1.50
N VAL A 205 -22.42 4.02 2.80
CA VAL A 205 -21.74 2.99 3.61
C VAL A 205 -22.78 1.98 4.06
N THR A 206 -22.45 0.71 3.94
CA THR A 206 -23.22 -0.40 4.46
C THR A 206 -22.39 -1.12 5.50
N LEU A 207 -22.94 -1.27 6.70
CA LEU A 207 -22.33 -2.02 7.80
C LEU A 207 -22.81 -3.49 7.79
N GLU A 208 -22.20 -4.31 8.63
CA GLU A 208 -22.50 -5.74 8.75
C GLU A 208 -23.97 -6.01 9.15
N ASP A 209 -24.56 -5.14 9.96
CA ASP A 209 -25.98 -5.19 10.36
C ASP A 209 -26.95 -4.69 9.28
N ASN A 210 -26.51 -4.52 8.05
CA ASN A 210 -27.22 -3.89 6.93
C ASN A 210 -27.66 -2.44 7.18
N THR A 211 -27.17 -1.79 8.21
CA THR A 211 -27.36 -0.34 8.39
C THR A 211 -26.69 0.40 7.24
N GLN A 212 -27.49 1.20 6.54
CA GLN A 212 -27.01 2.01 5.43
C GLN A 212 -27.02 3.49 5.85
N MET A 213 -25.95 4.20 5.53
CA MET A 213 -25.81 5.61 5.81
C MET A 213 -25.15 6.35 4.66
N GLU A 214 -25.58 7.57 4.44
CA GLU A 214 -25.05 8.45 3.41
C GLU A 214 -23.94 9.31 3.99
N ILE A 215 -22.82 9.37 3.28
CA ILE A 215 -21.63 10.06 3.73
C ILE A 215 -21.06 11.00 2.66
N SER A 216 -20.46 12.09 3.12
CA SER A 216 -19.73 13.03 2.28
C SER A 216 -18.42 12.47 1.77
N GLN A 217 -17.87 13.10 0.72
CA GLN A 217 -16.54 12.78 0.18
C GLN A 217 -15.45 12.83 1.28
N LEU A 218 -15.51 13.81 2.17
CA LEU A 218 -14.57 13.96 3.27
C LEU A 218 -14.60 12.76 4.23
N ALA A 219 -15.81 12.31 4.63
CA ALA A 219 -15.96 11.12 5.47
C ALA A 219 -15.44 9.87 4.76
N ARG A 220 -15.78 9.72 3.48
CA ARG A 220 -15.30 8.60 2.65
C ARG A 220 -13.78 8.56 2.59
N ASN A 221 -13.11 9.67 2.34
CA ASN A 221 -11.65 9.73 2.23
C ASN A 221 -10.97 9.30 3.53
N ARG A 222 -11.49 9.76 4.68
CA ARG A 222 -10.98 9.38 6.01
C ARG A 222 -11.15 7.89 6.30
N ILE A 223 -12.33 7.34 6.02
CA ILE A 223 -12.61 5.91 6.18
C ILE A 223 -11.73 5.09 5.24
N ALA A 224 -11.65 5.46 3.96
CA ALA A 224 -10.87 4.73 2.97
C ALA A 224 -9.37 4.69 3.33
N ALA A 225 -8.78 5.83 3.72
CA ALA A 225 -7.38 5.88 4.12
C ALA A 225 -7.09 5.00 5.34
N THR A 226 -8.04 4.94 6.30
CA THR A 226 -7.92 4.06 7.48
C THR A 226 -8.04 2.59 7.08
N CYS A 227 -9.02 2.24 6.22
CA CYS A 227 -9.17 0.88 5.69
C CYS A 227 -7.91 0.42 4.96
N GLU A 228 -7.33 1.24 4.08
CA GLU A 228 -6.09 0.92 3.37
C GLU A 228 -4.93 0.62 4.33
N CYS A 229 -4.79 1.41 5.38
CA CYS A 229 -3.75 1.21 6.37
C CYS A 229 -3.95 -0.11 7.14
N LEU A 230 -5.15 -0.35 7.68
CA LEU A 230 -5.43 -1.55 8.46
C LEU A 230 -5.42 -2.82 7.60
N ASN A 231 -5.87 -2.76 6.34
CA ASN A 231 -5.78 -3.88 5.41
C ASN A 231 -4.32 -4.24 5.10
N TYR A 232 -3.47 -3.23 4.90
CA TYR A 232 -2.04 -3.49 4.69
C TYR A 232 -1.39 -4.16 5.90
N LEU A 233 -1.74 -3.74 7.12
CA LEU A 233 -1.27 -4.41 8.34
C LEU A 233 -1.76 -5.87 8.43
N ARG A 234 -3.01 -6.17 8.01
CA ARG A 234 -3.52 -7.55 7.92
C ARG A 234 -2.68 -8.38 6.95
N TYR A 235 -2.40 -7.85 5.75
CA TYR A 235 -1.56 -8.55 4.77
C TYR A 235 -0.16 -8.84 5.29
N ILE A 236 0.41 -7.95 6.12
CA ILE A 236 1.69 -8.21 6.78
C ILE A 236 1.57 -9.34 7.81
N VAL A 237 0.51 -9.34 8.62
CA VAL A 237 0.27 -10.37 9.64
C VAL A 237 0.01 -11.74 9.01
N GLU A 238 -0.70 -11.77 7.90
CA GLU A 238 -0.99 -12.98 7.10
C GLU A 238 0.21 -13.47 6.28
N GLY A 239 1.32 -12.72 6.27
CA GLY A 239 2.54 -13.07 5.54
C GLY A 239 2.44 -12.91 4.02
N LEU A 240 1.44 -12.16 3.53
CA LEU A 240 1.24 -11.90 2.10
C LEU A 240 2.24 -10.87 1.54
N VAL A 241 2.79 -10.01 2.40
CA VAL A 241 3.76 -8.98 2.01
C VAL A 241 5.17 -9.55 2.11
N LYS A 242 5.80 -9.79 0.97
CA LYS A 242 7.16 -10.36 0.84
C LYS A 242 8.26 -9.31 0.61
N ALA A 243 7.94 -8.03 0.73
CA ALA A 243 8.89 -6.94 0.55
C ALA A 243 9.90 -6.83 1.70
N HIS A 244 11.05 -6.20 1.42
CA HIS A 244 12.07 -5.95 2.42
C HIS A 244 11.50 -5.09 3.57
N HIS A 245 12.00 -5.27 4.80
CA HIS A 245 11.47 -4.61 5.99
C HIS A 245 11.49 -3.07 5.90
N ASN A 246 12.49 -2.47 5.24
CA ASN A 246 12.53 -1.03 5.02
C ASN A 246 11.44 -0.53 4.07
N GLU A 247 11.14 -1.27 3.02
CA GLU A 247 10.05 -0.96 2.08
C GLU A 247 8.70 -1.05 2.77
N VAL A 248 8.50 -2.12 3.56
CA VAL A 248 7.28 -2.29 4.37
C VAL A 248 7.10 -1.14 5.36
N TYR A 249 8.18 -0.68 6.01
CA TYR A 249 8.14 0.47 6.91
C TYR A 249 7.65 1.73 6.18
N TRP A 250 8.26 2.05 5.03
CA TRP A 250 7.89 3.24 4.27
C TRP A 250 6.49 3.16 3.68
N GLU A 251 6.04 1.98 3.30
CA GLU A 251 4.66 1.75 2.87
C GLU A 251 3.64 1.98 4.00
N ILE A 252 3.99 1.62 5.24
CA ILE A 252 3.15 1.98 6.39
C ILE A 252 3.18 3.50 6.61
N MET A 253 4.36 4.14 6.55
CA MET A 253 4.48 5.59 6.73
C MET A 253 3.72 6.37 5.65
N LYS A 254 3.72 5.89 4.40
CA LYS A 254 2.91 6.46 3.31
C LYS A 254 1.41 6.41 3.63
N ARG A 255 0.91 5.30 4.17
CA ARG A 255 -0.50 5.17 4.57
C ARG A 255 -0.85 6.04 5.78
N ARG A 256 0.09 6.21 6.73
CA ARG A 256 -0.06 7.17 7.84
C ARG A 256 -0.17 8.60 7.33
N LYS A 257 0.69 8.99 6.36
CA LYS A 257 0.61 10.30 5.66
C LYS A 257 -0.76 10.48 5.01
N LYS A 258 -1.27 9.47 4.30
CA LYS A 258 -2.62 9.52 3.69
C LYS A 258 -3.73 9.75 4.70
N MET A 259 -3.71 9.07 5.85
CA MET A 259 -4.69 9.30 6.93
C MET A 259 -4.62 10.74 7.46
N SER A 260 -3.42 11.28 7.65
CA SER A 260 -3.23 12.66 8.10
C SER A 260 -3.75 13.67 7.08
N LEU A 261 -3.49 13.47 5.79
CA LEU A 261 -4.00 14.31 4.71
C LEU A 261 -5.52 14.25 4.61
N ALA A 262 -6.10 13.04 4.65
CA ALA A 262 -7.55 12.85 4.61
C ALA A 262 -8.25 13.52 5.81
N LYS A 263 -7.65 13.49 7.00
CA LYS A 263 -8.14 14.21 8.18
C LYS A 263 -8.19 15.72 7.95
N LEU A 264 -7.20 16.29 7.28
CA LEU A 264 -7.10 17.71 6.95
C LEU A 264 -8.01 18.13 5.77
N GLY A 265 -8.65 17.18 5.10
CA GLY A 265 -9.55 17.44 3.97
C GLY A 265 -8.87 17.38 2.60
N TYR A 266 -7.61 17.00 2.52
CA TYR A 266 -6.94 16.79 1.24
C TYR A 266 -7.38 15.45 0.62
N SER A 267 -7.42 15.40 -0.72
CA SER A 267 -7.63 14.14 -1.42
C SER A 267 -6.39 13.27 -1.30
N PRO A 268 -6.51 11.99 -0.88
CA PRO A 268 -5.35 11.11 -0.79
C PRO A 268 -4.73 10.76 -2.15
N ASP A 269 -5.42 11.06 -3.25
CA ASP A 269 -5.00 10.77 -4.63
C ASP A 269 -4.32 11.98 -5.31
N GLU A 270 -4.29 13.15 -4.68
CA GLU A 270 -3.50 14.30 -5.10
C GLU A 270 -2.08 14.16 -4.53
N GLU A 271 -1.30 13.25 -5.09
CA GLU A 271 0.15 13.27 -4.95
C GLU A 271 0.71 14.16 -6.08
N ASP A 272 1.32 15.28 -5.69
CA ASP A 272 2.17 16.10 -6.54
C ASP A 272 3.42 15.32 -7.04
#